data_2c9db4290b89a060e3955e652233f468
#
_entry.id   2c9db4290b89a060e3955e652233f468
#
_cell.length_a   1.000
_cell.length_b   1.000
_cell.length_c   1.000
_cell.angle_alpha   90.00
_cell.angle_beta   90.00
_cell.angle_gamma   90.00
#
_symmetry.space_group_name_H-M   'P 1'
#
loop_
_entity.id
_entity.type
_entity.pdbx_description
1 polymer ?
#
loop_
_entity_poly.entity_id
_entity_poly.type
_entity_poly.pdbx_seq_one_letter_code
_entity_poly.pdbx_strand_id
1 'polypeptide(L)'
;MGCHVFQTWKPWLVFSNGTWPSGVIDWHEDTTPASVAQKSYRWQQDGAPAAYLIEHLTDEGDVVCDPFAGVGSYGEAVVGLGREFVGCEADAGRFAKAVERLRSHNA
;
A
#
# COMPACT_ATOMS: atom_id res chain seq x y z
N MET A 1 -32.89 0.89 16.37
CA MET A 1 -31.58 0.41 16.86
C MET A 1 -30.81 -0.16 15.69
N GLY A 2 -29.72 0.44 15.28
CA GLY A 2 -28.87 -0.02 14.19
C GLY A 2 -27.81 -1.00 14.69
N CYS A 3 -27.57 -2.07 13.95
CA CYS A 3 -26.44 -2.94 14.18
C CYS A 3 -25.23 -2.35 13.45
N HIS A 4 -24.20 -1.99 14.18
CA HIS A 4 -22.94 -1.53 13.61
C HIS A 4 -21.95 -2.69 13.58
N VAL A 5 -21.55 -3.11 12.37
CA VAL A 5 -20.49 -4.07 12.19
C VAL A 5 -19.18 -3.33 11.98
N PHE A 6 -18.26 -3.50 12.89
CA PHE A 6 -16.91 -2.97 12.75
C PHE A 6 -16.02 -4.03 12.11
N GLN A 7 -15.40 -3.69 10.99
CA GLN A 7 -14.37 -4.54 10.41
C GLN A 7 -13.08 -4.31 11.18
N THR A 8 -12.64 -5.33 11.91
CA THR A 8 -11.46 -5.27 12.76
C THR A 8 -10.21 -5.87 12.12
N TRP A 9 -10.32 -6.44 10.94
CA TRP A 9 -9.21 -7.07 10.23
C TRP A 9 -9.40 -7.02 8.72
N LYS A 10 -8.29 -6.99 7.99
CA LYS A 10 -8.24 -7.13 6.53
C LYS A 10 -7.34 -8.30 6.18
N PRO A 11 -7.83 -9.35 5.52
CA PRO A 11 -6.98 -10.43 5.06
C PRO A 11 -6.17 -9.98 3.84
N TRP A 12 -4.91 -10.40 3.80
CA TRP A 12 -4.06 -10.32 2.63
C TRP A 12 -3.72 -11.72 2.17
N LEU A 13 -3.87 -11.99 0.89
CA LEU A 13 -3.46 -13.25 0.28
C LEU A 13 -2.13 -13.02 -0.41
N VAL A 14 -1.11 -13.76 -0.01
CA VAL A 14 0.23 -13.66 -0.59
C VAL A 14 0.57 -14.98 -1.26
N PHE A 15 0.93 -14.90 -2.53
CA PHE A 15 1.37 -16.03 -3.34
C PHE A 15 2.86 -15.88 -3.63
N SER A 16 3.63 -16.95 -3.46
CA SER A 16 5.05 -16.96 -3.77
C SER A 16 5.37 -18.11 -4.71
N ASN A 17 6.27 -17.88 -5.66
CA ASN A 17 6.84 -18.92 -6.49
C ASN A 17 8.17 -19.45 -5.94
N GLY A 18 8.54 -19.06 -4.76
CA GLY A 18 9.78 -19.42 -4.08
C GLY A 18 9.59 -19.70 -2.60
N THR A 19 10.68 -19.64 -1.85
CA THR A 19 10.68 -19.84 -0.41
C THR A 19 10.07 -18.63 0.30
N TRP A 20 9.21 -18.87 1.28
CA TRP A 20 8.68 -17.81 2.11
C TRP A 20 9.80 -17.17 2.93
N PRO A 21 9.92 -15.84 2.96
CA PRO A 21 10.95 -15.17 3.76
C PRO A 21 10.81 -15.49 5.24
N SER A 22 11.91 -15.76 5.92
CA SER A 22 11.93 -15.94 7.36
C SER A 22 11.66 -14.61 8.08
N GLY A 23 10.99 -14.67 9.22
CA GLY A 23 10.71 -13.49 10.04
C GLY A 23 9.45 -12.71 9.66
N VAL A 24 8.73 -13.13 8.61
CA VAL A 24 7.42 -12.55 8.29
C VAL A 24 6.39 -13.15 9.21
N ILE A 25 5.68 -12.31 9.94
CA ILE A 25 4.55 -12.74 10.79
C ILE A 25 3.27 -12.79 9.97
N ASP A 26 2.37 -13.69 10.32
CA ASP A 26 1.14 -13.93 9.58
C ASP A 26 0.00 -12.95 9.94
N TRP A 27 0.21 -12.09 10.93
CA TRP A 27 -0.69 -10.96 11.20
C TRP A 27 0.09 -9.71 11.58
N HIS A 28 -0.49 -8.57 11.27
CA HIS A 28 0.03 -7.26 11.60
C HIS A 28 -1.10 -6.38 12.12
N GLU A 29 -0.87 -5.71 13.24
CA GLU A 29 -1.79 -4.74 13.80
C GLU A 29 -1.42 -3.34 13.34
N ASP A 30 -2.32 -2.70 12.59
CA ASP A 30 -2.19 -1.30 12.25
C ASP A 30 -2.83 -0.46 13.35
N THR A 31 -1.99 0.24 14.10
CA THR A 31 -2.40 1.11 15.19
C THR A 31 -2.65 2.56 14.74
N THR A 32 -2.50 2.85 13.45
CA THR A 32 -2.75 4.20 12.93
C THR A 32 -4.25 4.53 13.02
N PRO A 33 -4.65 5.55 13.80
CA PRO A 33 -6.05 5.92 13.87
C PRO A 33 -6.61 6.31 12.49
N ALA A 34 -7.81 5.87 12.19
CA ALA A 34 -8.48 6.18 10.93
C ALA A 34 -8.61 7.70 10.67
N SER A 35 -8.63 8.50 11.73
CA SER A 35 -8.67 9.96 11.67
C SER A 35 -7.35 10.59 11.18
N VAL A 36 -6.25 9.86 11.25
CA VAL A 36 -4.92 10.33 10.83
C VAL A 36 -4.61 9.95 9.38
N ALA A 37 -5.29 8.93 8.85
CA ALA A 37 -5.13 8.52 7.46
C ALA A 37 -5.73 9.58 6.53
N GLN A 38 -4.89 10.39 5.90
CA GLN A 38 -5.32 11.36 4.89
C GLN A 38 -5.69 10.64 3.60
N LYS A 39 -6.99 10.56 3.32
CA LYS A 39 -7.51 9.94 2.11
C LYS A 39 -7.93 11.02 1.12
N SER A 40 -7.37 10.96 -0.08
CA SER A 40 -7.73 11.86 -1.20
C SER A 40 -9.04 11.44 -1.88
N TYR A 41 -9.39 10.17 -1.80
CA TYR A 41 -10.58 9.57 -2.41
C TYR A 41 -11.28 8.61 -1.46
N ARG A 42 -12.60 8.48 -1.63
CA ARG A 42 -13.48 7.67 -0.76
C ARG A 42 -13.02 6.22 -0.56
N TRP A 43 -12.45 5.60 -1.61
CA TRP A 43 -12.05 4.20 -1.60
C TRP A 43 -10.53 3.99 -1.53
N GLN A 44 -9.81 5.04 -1.23
CA GLN A 44 -8.36 4.95 -1.06
C GLN A 44 -8.01 4.00 0.09
N GLN A 45 -7.11 3.06 -0.19
CA GLN A 45 -6.56 2.18 0.83
C GLN A 45 -5.48 2.88 1.65
N ASP A 46 -5.35 2.46 2.90
CA ASP A 46 -4.24 2.88 3.76
C ASP A 46 -2.95 2.18 3.32
N GLY A 47 -1.86 2.94 3.21
CA GLY A 47 -0.55 2.42 2.82
C GLY A 47 0.21 1.67 3.93
N ALA A 48 -0.19 1.80 5.20
CA ALA A 48 0.56 1.24 6.32
C ALA A 48 0.67 -0.30 6.30
N PRO A 49 -0.40 -1.08 6.03
CA PRO A 49 -0.28 -2.52 5.89
C PRO A 49 0.57 -2.94 4.69
N ALA A 50 0.49 -2.19 3.59
CA ALA A 50 1.32 -2.44 2.41
C ALA A 50 2.80 -2.19 2.72
N ALA A 51 3.14 -1.13 3.46
CA ALA A 51 4.50 -0.84 3.87
C ALA A 51 5.13 -2.00 4.64
N TYR A 52 4.38 -2.59 5.57
CA TYR A 52 4.82 -3.77 6.32
C TYR A 52 5.18 -4.94 5.38
N LEU A 53 4.29 -5.28 4.45
CA LEU A 53 4.51 -6.38 3.51
C LEU A 53 5.67 -6.10 2.55
N ILE A 54 5.77 -4.89 2.03
CA ILE A 54 6.85 -4.48 1.13
C ILE A 54 8.20 -4.64 1.83
N GLU A 55 8.31 -4.14 3.06
CA GLU A 55 9.56 -4.20 3.84
C GLU A 55 10.00 -5.65 4.10
N HIS A 56 9.06 -6.55 4.40
CA HIS A 56 9.36 -7.93 4.78
C HIS A 56 9.47 -8.90 3.61
N LEU A 57 8.85 -8.59 2.46
CA LEU A 57 8.83 -9.47 1.28
C LEU A 57 9.79 -9.04 0.18
N THR A 58 10.39 -7.87 0.29
CA THR A 58 11.32 -7.32 -0.71
C THR A 58 12.55 -6.74 -0.04
N ASP A 59 13.58 -6.50 -0.84
CA ASP A 59 14.79 -5.80 -0.44
C ASP A 59 14.82 -4.38 -1.03
N GLU A 60 15.62 -3.50 -0.43
CA GLU A 60 15.85 -2.16 -0.97
C GLU A 60 16.42 -2.26 -2.41
N GLY A 61 15.87 -1.47 -3.32
CA GLY A 61 16.21 -1.50 -4.73
C GLY A 61 15.37 -2.46 -5.57
N ASP A 62 14.57 -3.33 -4.95
CA ASP A 62 13.64 -4.19 -5.70
C ASP A 62 12.54 -3.39 -6.40
N VAL A 63 12.01 -3.95 -7.47
CA VAL A 63 10.89 -3.38 -8.23
C VAL A 63 9.57 -3.93 -7.71
N VAL A 64 8.68 -3.07 -7.31
CA VAL A 64 7.31 -3.42 -6.90
C VAL A 64 6.32 -2.89 -7.93
N CYS A 65 5.47 -3.77 -8.45
CA CYS A 65 4.48 -3.43 -9.45
C CYS A 65 3.07 -3.45 -8.85
N ASP A 66 2.31 -2.39 -9.10
CA ASP A 66 0.88 -2.32 -8.78
C ASP A 66 0.09 -1.99 -10.05
N PRO A 67 -0.58 -2.98 -10.67
CA PRO A 67 -1.37 -2.75 -11.89
C PRO A 67 -2.67 -1.98 -11.65
N PHE A 68 -3.05 -1.74 -10.40
CA PHE A 68 -4.25 -1.01 -9.98
C PHE A 68 -3.90 0.10 -8.99
N ALA A 69 -2.98 0.96 -9.38
CA ALA A 69 -2.31 1.91 -8.49
C ALA A 69 -3.23 2.95 -7.83
N GLY A 70 -4.38 3.24 -8.42
CA GLY A 70 -5.31 4.24 -7.90
C GLY A 70 -4.63 5.61 -7.77
N VAL A 71 -4.72 6.19 -6.59
CA VAL A 71 -4.09 7.48 -6.27
C VAL A 71 -2.64 7.35 -5.78
N GLY A 72 -2.04 6.16 -5.86
CA GLY A 72 -0.63 5.94 -5.61
C GLY A 72 -0.23 5.74 -4.15
N SER A 73 -1.17 5.39 -3.26
CA SER A 73 -0.86 5.17 -1.84
C SER A 73 0.18 4.09 -1.61
N TYR A 74 0.08 2.97 -2.33
CA TYR A 74 1.05 1.88 -2.24
C TYR A 74 2.38 2.25 -2.91
N GLY A 75 2.33 2.96 -4.04
CA GLY A 75 3.51 3.49 -4.69
C GLY A 75 4.32 4.41 -3.79
N GLU A 76 3.65 5.27 -3.04
CA GLU A 76 4.27 6.14 -2.04
C GLU A 76 4.99 5.31 -0.95
N ALA A 77 4.35 4.26 -0.44
CA ALA A 77 4.97 3.36 0.53
C ALA A 77 6.20 2.64 -0.05
N VAL A 78 6.11 2.17 -1.29
CA VAL A 78 7.22 1.51 -2.01
C VAL A 78 8.43 2.43 -2.13
N VAL A 79 8.22 3.63 -2.64
CA VAL A 79 9.29 4.62 -2.85
C VAL A 79 9.86 5.08 -1.50
N GLY A 80 9.02 5.30 -0.50
CA GLY A 80 9.43 5.69 0.85
C GLY A 80 10.32 4.65 1.54
N LEU A 81 10.22 3.38 1.15
CA LEU A 81 11.06 2.28 1.65
C LEU A 81 12.27 1.98 0.75
N GLY A 82 12.57 2.82 -0.23
CA GLY A 82 13.74 2.66 -1.10
C GLY A 82 13.59 1.60 -2.18
N ARG A 83 12.35 1.21 -2.53
CA ARG A 83 12.09 0.32 -3.66
C ARG A 83 11.69 1.13 -4.89
N GLU A 84 11.84 0.54 -6.08
CA GLU A 84 11.35 1.11 -7.31
C GLU A 84 9.87 0.76 -7.51
N PHE A 85 9.09 1.71 -8.01
CA PHE A 85 7.66 1.51 -8.21
C PHE A 85 7.29 1.57 -9.70
N VAL A 86 6.51 0.60 -10.13
CA VAL A 86 5.85 0.58 -11.44
C VAL A 86 4.35 0.40 -11.21
N GLY A 87 3.55 1.33 -11.71
CA GLY A 87 2.10 1.28 -11.52
C GLY A 87 1.31 1.62 -12.77
N CYS A 88 0.09 1.11 -12.83
CA CYS A 88 -0.89 1.45 -13.85
C CYS A 88 -2.19 1.90 -13.19
N GLU A 89 -2.85 2.88 -13.79
CA GLU A 89 -4.17 3.35 -13.39
C GLU A 89 -4.96 3.79 -14.61
N ALA A 90 -6.16 3.25 -14.79
CA ALA A 90 -7.00 3.53 -15.95
C ALA A 90 -7.76 4.86 -15.82
N ASP A 91 -8.05 5.32 -14.60
CA ASP A 91 -8.75 6.59 -14.36
C ASP A 91 -7.76 7.75 -14.42
N ALA A 92 -8.00 8.69 -15.35
CA ALA A 92 -7.10 9.82 -15.59
C ALA A 92 -6.93 10.73 -14.36
N GLY A 93 -7.99 10.93 -13.57
CA GLY A 93 -7.95 11.77 -12.38
C GLY A 93 -7.12 11.12 -11.26
N ARG A 94 -7.28 9.83 -11.03
CA ARG A 94 -6.48 9.07 -10.08
C ARG A 94 -5.04 8.96 -10.51
N PHE A 95 -4.80 8.72 -11.79
CA PHE A 95 -3.45 8.69 -12.36
C PHE A 95 -2.70 10.01 -12.10
N ALA A 96 -3.35 11.16 -12.37
CA ALA A 96 -2.76 12.47 -12.13
C ALA A 96 -2.39 12.65 -10.64
N LYS A 97 -3.25 12.22 -9.73
CA LYS A 97 -2.98 12.25 -8.29
C LYS A 97 -1.81 11.35 -7.89
N ALA A 98 -1.73 10.16 -8.46
CA ALA A 98 -0.62 9.25 -8.22
C ALA A 98 0.72 9.85 -8.68
N VAL A 99 0.75 10.45 -9.86
CA VAL A 99 1.94 11.12 -10.41
C VAL A 99 2.38 12.27 -9.51
N GLU A 100 1.45 13.11 -9.06
CA GLU A 100 1.75 14.22 -8.14
C GLU A 100 2.35 13.73 -6.84
N ARG A 101 1.73 12.72 -6.23
CA ARG A 101 2.16 12.10 -4.98
C ARG A 101 3.56 11.50 -5.07
N LEU A 102 3.83 10.72 -6.13
CA LEU A 102 5.11 10.06 -6.31
C LEU A 102 6.24 11.05 -6.66
N ARG A 103 5.94 12.10 -7.40
CA ARG A 103 6.93 13.15 -7.69
C ARG A 103 7.37 13.91 -6.44
N SER A 104 6.47 14.14 -5.50
CA SER A 104 6.81 14.86 -4.27
C SER A 104 7.79 14.06 -3.38
N HIS A 105 7.81 12.72 -3.53
CA HIS A 105 8.74 11.86 -2.80
C HIS A 105 10.15 11.83 -3.40
N ASN A 106 10.27 12.11 -4.68
CA ASN A 106 11.55 12.10 -5.40
C ASN A 106 12.22 13.49 -5.49
N ALA A 107 11.59 14.47 -4.90
CA ALA A 107 12.11 15.84 -4.90
C ALA A 107 13.08 16.11 -3.75
#